data_aedf8f2b912f50eafdbf6ca6bc1f5de1
#
_entry.id   aedf8f2b912f50eafdbf6ca6bc1f5de1
#
_cell.length_a   1.000
_cell.length_b   1.000
_cell.length_c   1.000
_cell.angle_alpha   90.00
_cell.angle_beta   90.00
_cell.angle_gamma   90.00
#
_symmetry.space_group_name_H-M   'P 1'
#
loop_
_entity.id
_entity.type
_entity.pdbx_description
1 polymer ?
#
loop_
_entity_poly.entity_id
_entity_poly.type
_entity_poly.pdbx_seq_one_letter_code
_entity_poly.pdbx_strand_id
1 'polypeptide(L)'
;LVVHHDEKIRCGDGEEDFQCEKMSSLLSLKEVHAVRGNCDFYSSLPSEETFACGGKTVFILHGHTRGVKHGTEELLCAAKEKCADIVLYGHTHIPKSEYIDNMYVMCPGSIRDGSYGIVDITDNGILCYTADLSREL
;
A
#
# COMPACT_ATOMS: atom_id res chain seq x y z
N LEU A 1 3.60 -1.50 -3.36
CA LEU A 1 3.07 -0.67 -4.44
C LEU A 1 1.56 -0.90 -4.59
N VAL A 2 0.79 0.17 -4.56
CA VAL A 2 -0.66 0.13 -4.77
C VAL A 2 -0.99 0.98 -5.99
N VAL A 3 -1.85 0.48 -6.85
CA VAL A 3 -2.30 1.18 -8.04
C VAL A 3 -3.74 1.66 -7.83
N HIS A 4 -3.98 2.94 -8.13
CA HIS A 4 -5.30 3.56 -8.13
C HIS A 4 -5.45 4.34 -9.45
N HIS A 5 -6.27 3.82 -10.35
CA HIS A 5 -6.39 4.36 -11.72
C HIS A 5 -5.02 4.40 -12.42
N ASP A 6 -4.57 5.58 -12.87
CA ASP A 6 -3.28 5.76 -13.55
C ASP A 6 -2.18 6.25 -12.60
N GLU A 7 -2.38 6.11 -11.31
CA GLU A 7 -1.47 6.60 -10.29
C GLU A 7 -0.99 5.47 -9.39
N LYS A 8 0.15 5.66 -8.73
CA LYS A 8 0.68 4.67 -7.79
C LYS A 8 0.90 5.27 -6.41
N ILE A 9 0.81 4.40 -5.42
CA ILE A 9 1.08 4.69 -4.01
C ILE A 9 2.15 3.73 -3.53
N ARG A 10 3.22 4.24 -2.96
CA ARG A 10 4.34 3.42 -2.48
C ARG A 10 4.34 3.36 -0.96
N CYS A 11 4.30 2.14 -0.41
CA CYS A 11 4.28 1.90 1.03
C CYS A 11 5.67 1.63 1.61
N GLY A 12 6.70 2.25 1.05
CA GLY A 12 8.08 2.17 1.52
C GLY A 12 8.92 1.13 0.78
N ASP A 13 10.24 1.14 1.02
CA ASP A 13 11.24 0.21 0.46
C ASP A 13 11.11 0.07 -1.06
N GLY A 14 11.52 1.11 -1.81
CA GLY A 14 11.47 1.10 -3.28
C GLY A 14 12.21 -0.09 -3.87
N GLU A 15 11.53 -0.83 -4.74
CA GLU A 15 12.04 -2.07 -5.33
C GLU A 15 12.09 -1.99 -6.85
N GLU A 16 13.29 -2.06 -7.42
CA GLU A 16 13.47 -1.88 -8.84
C GLU A 16 14.23 -3.02 -9.54
N ASP A 17 14.52 -4.09 -8.79
CA ASP A 17 15.38 -5.17 -9.30
C ASP A 17 14.66 -6.16 -10.19
N PHE A 18 13.34 -6.25 -10.11
CA PHE A 18 12.57 -7.17 -10.93
C PHE A 18 12.25 -6.53 -12.29
N GLN A 19 12.57 -7.22 -13.36
CA GLN A 19 12.43 -6.68 -14.72
C GLN A 19 11.40 -7.45 -15.54
N CYS A 20 10.26 -6.81 -15.82
CA CYS A 20 9.29 -7.28 -16.81
C CYS A 20 8.50 -6.07 -17.32
N GLU A 21 7.83 -6.22 -18.46
CA GLU A 21 7.09 -5.11 -19.08
C GLU A 21 5.99 -4.57 -18.17
N LYS A 22 5.23 -5.46 -17.52
CA LYS A 22 4.16 -5.05 -16.63
C LYS A 22 4.69 -4.25 -15.44
N MET A 23 5.78 -4.68 -14.85
CA MET A 23 6.41 -3.95 -13.76
C MET A 23 6.91 -2.59 -14.19
N SER A 24 7.54 -2.51 -15.37
CA SER A 24 7.99 -1.24 -15.93
C SER A 24 6.82 -0.28 -16.12
N SER A 25 5.69 -0.79 -16.62
CA SER A 25 4.47 0.01 -16.78
C SER A 25 3.96 0.52 -15.44
N LEU A 26 3.94 -0.33 -14.41
CA LEU A 26 3.50 0.07 -13.07
C LEU A 26 4.43 1.11 -12.45
N LEU A 27 5.75 0.92 -12.59
CA LEU A 27 6.72 1.85 -12.03
C LEU A 27 6.74 3.20 -12.74
N SER A 28 6.28 3.26 -13.99
CA SER A 28 6.19 4.50 -14.75
C SER A 28 4.96 5.34 -14.41
N LEU A 29 4.01 4.81 -13.66
CA LEU A 29 2.83 5.56 -13.23
C LEU A 29 3.24 6.72 -12.34
N LYS A 30 2.44 7.79 -12.37
CA LYS A 30 2.68 8.95 -11.51
C LYS A 30 2.56 8.57 -10.04
N GLU A 31 3.63 8.78 -9.28
CA GLU A 31 3.61 8.55 -7.84
C GLU A 31 2.96 9.75 -7.15
N VAL A 32 1.82 9.52 -6.51
CA VAL A 32 1.05 10.58 -5.87
C VAL A 32 1.24 10.61 -4.34
N HIS A 33 1.47 9.46 -3.75
CA HIS A 33 1.73 9.34 -2.31
C HIS A 33 2.78 8.28 -2.08
N ALA A 34 3.67 8.54 -1.13
CA ALA A 34 4.71 7.59 -0.76
C ALA A 34 5.11 7.80 0.69
N VAL A 35 5.44 6.71 1.36
CA VAL A 35 6.04 6.73 2.70
C VAL A 35 7.39 6.03 2.64
N ARG A 36 8.28 6.37 3.57
CA ARG A 36 9.58 5.71 3.65
C ARG A 36 9.46 4.37 4.37
N GLY A 37 10.25 3.39 3.92
CA GLY A 37 10.43 2.15 4.63
C GLY A 37 11.66 2.18 5.52
N ASN A 38 11.88 1.12 6.29
CA ASN A 38 13.05 1.01 7.17
C ASN A 38 14.37 0.86 6.40
N CYS A 39 14.30 0.56 5.10
CA CYS A 39 15.48 0.49 4.22
C CYS A 39 15.77 1.80 3.48
N ASP A 40 14.91 2.82 3.64
CA ASP A 40 15.04 4.12 2.96
C ASP A 40 15.71 5.15 3.87
N PHE A 41 16.95 4.90 4.29
CA PHE A 41 17.66 5.69 5.31
C PHE A 41 17.81 7.17 4.98
N TYR A 42 17.94 7.51 3.72
CA TYR A 42 18.17 8.89 3.29
C TYR A 42 16.93 9.54 2.71
N SER A 43 15.78 8.89 2.82
CA SER A 43 14.53 9.43 2.30
C SER A 43 14.01 10.56 3.19
N SER A 44 13.56 11.64 2.55
CA SER A 44 12.85 12.74 3.23
C SER A 44 11.36 12.48 3.36
N LEU A 45 10.87 11.35 2.82
CA LEU A 45 9.46 11.01 2.86
C LEU A 45 9.00 10.72 4.29
N PRO A 46 7.74 10.98 4.63
CA PRO A 46 7.21 10.64 5.94
C PRO A 46 7.13 9.14 6.14
N SER A 47 7.13 8.69 7.40
CA SER A 47 6.93 7.28 7.71
C SER A 47 5.45 6.87 7.62
N GLU A 48 4.54 7.82 7.75
CA GLU A 48 3.09 7.63 7.67
C GLU A 48 2.46 8.83 6.99
N GLU A 49 1.38 8.62 6.26
CA GLU A 49 0.64 9.70 5.60
C GLU A 49 -0.86 9.39 5.59
N THR A 50 -1.68 10.42 5.77
CA THR A 50 -3.13 10.32 5.68
C THR A 50 -3.61 11.28 4.61
N PHE A 51 -4.46 10.83 3.71
CA PHE A 51 -4.99 11.69 2.64
C PHE A 51 -6.42 11.27 2.26
N ALA A 52 -7.10 12.17 1.56
CA ALA A 52 -8.44 11.88 1.03
C ALA A 52 -8.35 11.42 -0.42
N CYS A 53 -9.14 10.44 -0.76
CA CYS A 53 -9.21 9.90 -2.12
C CYS A 53 -10.63 9.41 -2.38
N GLY A 54 -11.30 9.95 -3.41
CA GLY A 54 -12.65 9.55 -3.75
C GLY A 54 -13.66 9.72 -2.62
N GLY A 55 -13.47 10.72 -1.75
CA GLY A 55 -14.32 10.94 -0.59
C GLY A 55 -14.02 10.03 0.60
N LYS A 56 -12.98 9.21 0.50
CA LYS A 56 -12.56 8.28 1.55
C LYS A 56 -11.23 8.71 2.16
N THR A 57 -11.01 8.34 3.42
CA THR A 57 -9.75 8.61 4.11
C THR A 57 -8.83 7.41 3.98
N VAL A 58 -7.63 7.65 3.45
CA VAL A 58 -6.62 6.62 3.24
C VAL A 58 -5.44 6.89 4.16
N PHE A 59 -5.02 5.88 4.90
CA PHE A 59 -3.85 5.92 5.77
C PHE A 59 -2.81 4.97 5.22
N ILE A 60 -1.62 5.49 4.89
CA ILE A 60 -0.52 4.68 4.35
C ILE A 60 0.68 4.74 5.28
N LEU A 61 1.37 3.61 5.39
CA LEU A 61 2.58 3.49 6.20
C LEU A 61 3.37 2.25 5.75
N HIS A 62 4.67 2.25 6.06
CA HIS A 62 5.46 1.05 5.79
C HIS A 62 5.14 -0.06 6.81
N GLY A 63 4.88 0.32 8.06
CA GLY A 63 4.52 -0.62 9.11
C GLY A 63 5.64 -0.91 10.12
N HIS A 64 6.89 -0.59 9.81
CA HIS A 64 8.01 -0.87 10.71
C HIS A 64 7.90 -0.10 12.04
N THR A 65 7.25 1.06 12.05
CA THR A 65 7.03 1.87 13.26
C THR A 65 5.84 1.40 14.08
N ARG A 66 5.01 0.49 13.55
CA ARG A 66 3.80 -0.01 14.19
C ARG A 66 3.85 -1.52 14.47
N GLY A 67 5.05 -2.10 14.47
CA GLY A 67 5.25 -3.50 14.82
C GLY A 67 4.50 -4.49 13.95
N VAL A 68 4.26 -4.17 12.68
CA VAL A 68 3.38 -4.96 11.80
C VAL A 68 3.83 -6.41 11.61
N LYS A 69 5.12 -6.72 11.79
CA LYS A 69 5.63 -8.10 11.72
C LYS A 69 5.19 -8.96 12.92
N HIS A 70 4.69 -8.33 13.98
CA HIS A 70 4.23 -9.00 15.18
C HIS A 70 2.71 -8.98 15.31
N GLY A 71 2.01 -8.53 14.24
CA GLY A 71 0.56 -8.41 14.21
C GLY A 71 0.14 -7.01 13.77
N THR A 72 -1.16 -6.81 13.58
CA THR A 72 -1.70 -5.56 13.06
C THR A 72 -2.48 -4.74 14.09
N GLU A 73 -2.48 -5.13 15.36
CA GLU A 73 -3.26 -4.46 16.40
C GLU A 73 -2.89 -2.98 16.57
N GLU A 74 -1.60 -2.69 16.64
CA GLU A 74 -1.11 -1.32 16.80
C GLU A 74 -1.41 -0.47 15.56
N LEU A 75 -1.27 -1.07 14.38
CA LEU A 75 -1.61 -0.47 13.11
C LEU A 75 -3.09 -0.09 13.07
N LEU A 76 -3.97 -1.00 13.47
CA LEU A 76 -5.41 -0.78 13.47
C LEU A 76 -5.83 0.31 14.46
N CYS A 77 -5.19 0.37 15.63
CA CYS A 77 -5.43 1.44 16.59
C CYS A 77 -5.08 2.80 15.99
N ALA A 78 -3.93 2.91 15.34
CA ALA A 78 -3.50 4.15 14.70
C ALA A 78 -4.47 4.55 13.58
N ALA A 79 -4.91 3.59 12.78
CA ALA A 79 -5.85 3.83 11.69
C ALA A 79 -7.21 4.33 12.20
N LYS A 80 -7.69 3.79 13.29
CA LYS A 80 -8.94 4.22 13.93
C LYS A 80 -8.83 5.67 14.40
N GLU A 81 -7.72 6.06 14.97
CA GLU A 81 -7.47 7.44 15.39
C GLU A 81 -7.51 8.41 14.21
N LYS A 82 -7.13 7.96 13.03
CA LYS A 82 -7.17 8.74 11.79
C LYS A 82 -8.53 8.69 11.11
N CYS A 83 -9.47 7.94 11.63
CA CYS A 83 -10.78 7.68 10.99
C CYS A 83 -10.62 7.15 9.58
N ALA A 84 -9.67 6.25 9.37
CA ALA A 84 -9.36 5.72 8.06
C ALA A 84 -10.45 4.77 7.54
N ASP A 85 -10.73 4.87 6.25
CA ASP A 85 -11.58 3.92 5.53
C ASP A 85 -10.74 2.84 4.87
N ILE A 86 -9.51 3.19 4.48
CA ILE A 86 -8.57 2.32 3.79
C ILE A 86 -7.21 2.45 4.46
N VAL A 87 -6.58 1.32 4.76
CA VAL A 87 -5.24 1.26 5.35
C VAL A 87 -4.34 0.45 4.43
N LEU A 88 -3.23 1.05 3.98
CA LEU A 88 -2.27 0.41 3.10
C LEU A 88 -0.93 0.36 3.81
N TYR A 89 -0.37 -0.83 3.97
CA TYR A 89 0.90 -1.00 4.69
C TYR A 89 1.84 -1.96 3.96
N GLY A 90 3.13 -1.87 4.27
CA GLY A 90 4.15 -2.73 3.69
C GLY A 90 4.90 -3.51 4.75
N HIS A 91 6.22 -3.61 4.60
CA HIS A 91 7.19 -4.21 5.51
C HIS A 91 7.18 -5.74 5.58
N THR A 92 6.03 -6.40 5.74
CA THR A 92 5.97 -7.87 5.84
C THR A 92 6.25 -8.55 4.50
N HIS A 93 6.06 -7.85 3.38
CA HIS A 93 6.16 -8.37 2.01
C HIS A 93 5.20 -9.53 1.72
N ILE A 94 4.21 -9.77 2.58
CA ILE A 94 3.21 -10.81 2.41
C ILE A 94 1.90 -10.16 1.95
N PRO A 95 1.42 -10.47 0.73
CA PRO A 95 0.17 -9.88 0.24
C PRO A 95 -1.02 -10.34 1.07
N LYS A 96 -1.84 -9.38 1.49
CA LYS A 96 -3.01 -9.66 2.32
C LYS A 96 -4.02 -8.53 2.16
N SER A 97 -5.30 -8.88 2.05
CA SER A 97 -6.38 -7.92 1.97
C SER A 97 -7.51 -8.38 2.89
N GLU A 98 -7.91 -7.51 3.83
CA GLU A 98 -8.92 -7.81 4.82
C GLU A 98 -9.88 -6.65 5.01
N TYR A 99 -11.06 -6.93 5.55
CA TYR A 99 -12.00 -5.90 5.99
C TYR A 99 -12.18 -6.09 7.50
N ILE A 100 -11.67 -5.14 8.28
CA ILE A 100 -11.63 -5.25 9.74
C ILE A 100 -12.07 -3.91 10.33
N ASP A 101 -13.01 -3.98 11.30
CA ASP A 101 -13.47 -2.80 12.05
C ASP A 101 -13.91 -1.65 11.13
N ASN A 102 -14.63 -1.97 10.06
CA ASN A 102 -15.13 -1.04 9.05
C ASN A 102 -14.03 -0.37 8.23
N MET A 103 -12.84 -1.00 8.18
CA MET A 103 -11.71 -0.51 7.37
C MET A 103 -11.27 -1.59 6.39
N TYR A 104 -10.89 -1.15 5.19
CA TYR A 104 -10.19 -2.02 4.23
C TYR A 104 -8.70 -1.95 4.55
N VAL A 105 -8.11 -3.06 4.94
CA VAL A 105 -6.72 -3.15 5.38
C VAL A 105 -5.96 -4.04 4.40
N MET A 106 -4.99 -3.49 3.70
CA MET A 106 -4.28 -4.22 2.65
C MET A 106 -2.76 -4.05 2.75
N CYS A 107 -2.04 -5.16 2.65
CA CYS A 107 -0.62 -5.19 2.35
C CYS A 107 -0.47 -5.67 0.91
N PRO A 108 0.08 -4.86 -0.01
CA PRO A 108 0.20 -5.25 -1.41
C PRO A 108 1.26 -6.31 -1.67
N GLY A 109 2.05 -6.67 -0.66
CA GLY A 109 3.22 -7.52 -0.84
C GLY A 109 4.38 -6.72 -1.42
N SER A 110 5.39 -7.42 -1.93
CA SER A 110 6.57 -6.79 -2.53
C SER A 110 6.50 -6.82 -4.04
N ILE A 111 6.69 -5.67 -4.69
CA ILE A 111 6.74 -5.59 -6.14
C ILE A 111 7.96 -6.37 -6.68
N ARG A 112 9.02 -6.50 -5.90
CA ARG A 112 10.16 -7.34 -6.24
C ARG A 112 9.74 -8.80 -6.43
N ASP A 113 8.80 -9.28 -5.63
CA ASP A 113 8.25 -10.63 -5.72
C ASP A 113 7.11 -10.73 -6.74
N GLY A 114 6.82 -9.65 -7.45
CA GLY A 114 5.76 -9.59 -8.45
C GLY A 114 4.38 -9.27 -7.89
N SER A 115 4.28 -8.93 -6.61
CA SER A 115 3.00 -8.65 -5.97
C SER A 115 2.75 -7.15 -5.88
N TYR A 116 1.49 -6.75 -6.08
CA TYR A 116 1.06 -5.36 -5.93
C TYR A 116 -0.41 -5.31 -5.53
N GLY A 117 -0.88 -4.14 -5.15
CA GLY A 117 -2.26 -3.95 -4.75
C GLY A 117 -3.01 -3.05 -5.71
N ILE A 118 -4.32 -3.21 -5.73
CA ILE A 118 -5.22 -2.35 -6.51
C ILE A 118 -6.30 -1.83 -5.58
N VAL A 119 -6.52 -0.51 -5.62
CA VAL A 119 -7.62 0.15 -4.92
C VAL A 119 -8.53 0.76 -5.97
N ASP A 120 -9.81 0.46 -5.89
CA ASP A 120 -10.81 1.04 -6.77
C ASP A 120 -11.94 1.62 -5.92
N ILE A 121 -12.14 2.92 -6.02
CA ILE A 121 -13.15 3.66 -5.26
C ILE A 121 -14.18 4.20 -6.26
N THR A 122 -15.40 3.71 -6.12
CA THR A 122 -16.51 4.13 -7.01
C THR A 122 -17.71 4.55 -6.17
N ASP A 123 -18.76 5.06 -6.81
CA ASP A 123 -20.02 5.38 -6.15
C ASP A 123 -20.68 4.14 -5.53
N ASN A 124 -20.30 2.95 -5.99
CA ASN A 124 -20.84 1.68 -5.52
C ASN A 124 -20.04 1.08 -4.35
N GLY A 125 -18.92 1.68 -3.99
CA GLY A 125 -18.11 1.22 -2.86
C GLY A 125 -16.62 1.17 -3.16
N ILE A 126 -15.92 0.40 -2.33
CA ILE A 126 -14.46 0.27 -2.37
C ILE A 126 -14.08 -1.17 -2.69
N LEU A 127 -13.14 -1.34 -3.61
CA LEU A 127 -12.49 -2.63 -3.86
C LEU A 127 -11.01 -2.49 -3.56
N CYS A 128 -10.50 -3.35 -2.69
CA CYS A 128 -9.07 -3.44 -2.38
C CYS A 128 -8.65 -4.90 -2.55
N TYR A 129 -7.74 -5.17 -3.46
CA TYR A 129 -7.28 -6.54 -3.70
C TYR A 129 -5.82 -6.56 -4.15
N THR A 130 -5.20 -7.72 -3.98
CA THR A 130 -3.81 -7.93 -4.40
C THR A 130 -3.78 -8.64 -5.75
N ALA A 131 -2.73 -8.37 -6.51
CA ALA A 131 -2.51 -8.97 -7.83
C ALA A 131 -1.07 -9.46 -7.93
N ASP A 132 -0.81 -10.38 -8.83
CA ASP A 132 0.50 -10.99 -9.00
C ASP A 132 0.91 -10.95 -10.47
N LEU A 133 2.06 -10.37 -10.75
CA LEU A 133 2.59 -10.25 -12.11
C LEU A 133 2.84 -11.59 -12.78
N SER A 134 3.18 -12.62 -11.98
CA SER A 134 3.48 -13.95 -12.54
C SER A 134 2.24 -14.65 -13.12
N ARG A 135 1.05 -14.18 -12.79
CA ARG A 135 -0.23 -14.75 -13.27
C ARG A 135 -0.80 -14.02 -14.48
N GLU A 136 -0.11 -13.01 -14.98
CA GLU A 136 -0.58 -12.16 -16.07
C GLU A 136 0.08 -12.48 -17.42
N LEU A 137 0.63 -13.66 -17.53
CA LEU A 137 1.31 -14.12 -18.75
C LEU A 137 0.32 -14.61 -19.81
#